data_ca5eda8877864eb870b25e20476b2d16
#
_entry.id   ca5eda8877864eb870b25e20476b2d16
#
_cell.length_a   1.000
_cell.length_b   1.000
_cell.length_c   1.000
_cell.angle_alpha   90.00
_cell.angle_beta   90.00
_cell.angle_gamma   90.00
#
_symmetry.space_group_name_H-M   'P 1'
#
loop_
_entity.id
_entity.type
_entity.pdbx_description
1 polymer ?
#
loop_
_entity_poly.entity_id
_entity_poly.type
_entity_poly.pdbx_seq_one_letter_code
_entity_poly.pdbx_strand_id
1 'polypeptide(L)'
;VEKWLGLALKDGYRERVMLVWQCGAYRRDYKTSMQQFDESLRRVGTDRFDIWSFGELIYDNDPEWLDDHGGLDAAQEARDEKRIVGIGFSGHKAPHIHMKLLQRGFAWDLVQMPLNPLDATYRSFERQVLPEAVKRGIAVISTKPIAGGAIARAKVVKPEDALRYCFSLPVSSVQCAADDRALLKKNLKLATTYTPYHAGEMDLVRQKCRPVAGDGRFERYKSTQEFDSPLGLAVHGFRP
;
A
#
# COMPACT_ATOMS: atom_id res chain seq x y z
N VAL A 1 2.14 -16.86 -8.02
CA VAL A 1 2.45 -15.50 -8.51
C VAL A 1 3.96 -15.28 -8.62
N GLU A 2 4.75 -15.48 -7.56
CA GLU A 2 6.20 -15.19 -7.53
C GLU A 2 7.01 -15.91 -8.61
N LYS A 3 6.75 -17.19 -8.88
CA LYS A 3 7.41 -17.93 -9.98
C LYS A 3 7.15 -17.30 -11.36
N TRP A 4 5.93 -16.82 -11.61
CA TRP A 4 5.60 -16.09 -12.83
C TRP A 4 6.30 -14.74 -12.93
N LEU A 5 6.40 -14.05 -11.78
CA LEU A 5 7.16 -12.81 -11.69
C LEU A 5 8.64 -13.08 -12.03
N GLY A 6 9.24 -14.12 -11.46
CA GLY A 6 10.63 -14.51 -11.78
C GLY A 6 10.86 -14.80 -13.26
N LEU A 7 9.89 -15.45 -13.93
CA LEU A 7 9.97 -15.66 -15.38
C LEU A 7 9.90 -14.33 -16.15
N ALA A 8 9.04 -13.41 -15.73
CA ALA A 8 8.88 -12.10 -16.38
C ALA A 8 10.09 -11.16 -16.17
N LEU A 9 10.88 -11.41 -15.13
CA LEU A 9 12.08 -10.60 -14.80
C LEU A 9 13.36 -11.07 -15.48
N LYS A 10 13.32 -12.16 -16.27
CA LYS A 10 14.46 -12.62 -17.06
C LYS A 10 14.88 -11.60 -18.12
N ASP A 11 16.01 -11.88 -18.77
CA ASP A 11 16.52 -11.12 -19.90
C ASP A 11 16.75 -9.63 -19.61
N GLY A 12 17.22 -9.31 -18.39
CA GLY A 12 17.55 -7.97 -17.95
C GLY A 12 16.36 -7.12 -17.47
N TYR A 13 15.15 -7.68 -17.41
CA TYR A 13 13.99 -6.93 -16.89
C TYR A 13 14.06 -6.69 -15.38
N ARG A 14 14.77 -7.55 -14.61
CA ARG A 14 14.98 -7.35 -13.16
C ARG A 14 15.59 -5.97 -12.85
N GLU A 15 16.55 -5.54 -13.65
CA GLU A 15 17.29 -4.28 -13.46
C GLU A 15 16.49 -3.04 -13.87
N ARG A 16 15.33 -3.22 -14.48
CA ARG A 16 14.47 -2.14 -14.98
C ARG A 16 13.28 -1.84 -14.07
N VAL A 17 13.15 -2.57 -12.97
CA VAL A 17 12.00 -2.45 -12.06
C VAL A 17 12.45 -2.40 -10.61
N MET A 18 11.68 -1.75 -9.78
CA MET A 18 11.79 -1.83 -8.32
C MET A 18 10.82 -2.89 -7.80
N LEU A 19 11.34 -3.88 -7.10
CA LEU A 19 10.54 -4.94 -6.48
C LEU A 19 10.26 -4.60 -5.02
N VAL A 20 9.00 -4.39 -4.70
CA VAL A 20 8.53 -4.27 -3.32
C VAL A 20 8.06 -5.64 -2.85
N TRP A 21 8.82 -6.26 -1.94
CA TRP A 21 8.40 -7.49 -1.29
C TRP A 21 7.53 -7.17 -0.08
N GLN A 22 6.40 -7.86 0.05
CA GLN A 22 5.49 -7.65 1.17
C GLN A 22 5.61 -8.80 2.17
N CYS A 23 6.14 -8.50 3.36
CA CYS A 23 6.25 -9.44 4.46
C CYS A 23 4.86 -9.75 5.04
N GLY A 24 4.48 -11.02 4.99
CA GLY A 24 3.23 -11.55 5.53
C GLY A 24 3.39 -12.24 6.90
N ALA A 25 4.47 -11.99 7.62
CA ALA A 25 4.67 -12.48 8.97
C ALA A 25 3.79 -11.69 9.96
N TYR A 26 2.54 -12.11 10.13
CA TYR A 26 1.55 -11.36 10.94
C TYR A 26 1.87 -11.31 12.43
N ARG A 27 2.71 -12.20 12.95
CA ARG A 27 3.25 -12.10 14.32
C ARG A 27 4.38 -11.08 14.44
N ARG A 28 4.81 -10.51 13.33
CA ARG A 28 5.90 -9.54 13.21
C ARG A 28 7.24 -10.08 13.76
N ASP A 29 7.38 -11.41 13.87
CA ASP A 29 8.57 -12.04 14.42
C ASP A 29 9.71 -12.17 13.42
N TYR A 30 10.95 -12.06 13.93
CA TYR A 30 12.17 -12.12 13.16
C TYR A 30 12.26 -13.41 12.30
N LYS A 31 12.09 -14.57 12.95
CA LYS A 31 12.33 -15.88 12.31
C LYS A 31 11.40 -16.11 11.13
N THR A 32 10.09 -15.90 11.30
CA THR A 32 9.11 -16.08 10.22
C THR A 32 9.33 -15.06 9.12
N SER A 33 9.69 -13.83 9.47
CA SER A 33 9.97 -12.77 8.50
C SER A 33 11.14 -13.12 7.59
N MET A 34 12.28 -13.54 8.16
CA MET A 34 13.46 -13.97 7.39
C MET A 34 13.18 -15.21 6.57
N GLN A 35 12.51 -16.22 7.14
CA GLN A 35 12.14 -17.43 6.38
C GLN A 35 11.30 -17.10 5.16
N GLN A 36 10.27 -16.28 5.29
CA GLN A 36 9.41 -15.86 4.18
C GLN A 36 10.19 -15.08 3.13
N PHE A 37 11.11 -14.22 3.57
CA PHE A 37 11.97 -13.45 2.69
C PHE A 37 12.86 -14.34 1.83
N ASP A 38 13.58 -15.26 2.44
CA ASP A 38 14.46 -16.22 1.76
C ASP A 38 13.68 -17.12 0.77
N GLU A 39 12.51 -17.59 1.19
CA GLU A 39 11.64 -18.38 0.33
C GLU A 39 11.14 -17.58 -0.88
N SER A 40 10.82 -16.31 -0.70
CA SER A 40 10.38 -15.44 -1.79
C SER A 40 11.50 -15.15 -2.78
N LEU A 41 12.72 -14.84 -2.31
CA LEU A 41 13.90 -14.69 -3.15
C LEU A 41 14.12 -15.93 -4.03
N ARG A 42 14.05 -17.11 -3.41
CA ARG A 42 14.21 -18.39 -4.14
C ARG A 42 13.09 -18.62 -5.15
N ARG A 43 11.81 -18.31 -4.80
CA ARG A 43 10.67 -18.50 -5.71
C ARG A 43 10.68 -17.53 -6.89
N VAL A 44 11.12 -16.30 -6.67
CA VAL A 44 11.30 -15.30 -7.73
C VAL A 44 12.57 -15.60 -8.55
N GLY A 45 13.60 -16.20 -7.94
CA GLY A 45 14.89 -16.44 -8.58
C GLY A 45 15.73 -15.15 -8.69
N THR A 46 15.74 -14.35 -7.64
CA THR A 46 16.53 -13.13 -7.50
C THR A 46 17.31 -13.16 -6.20
N ASP A 47 18.41 -12.45 -6.13
CA ASP A 47 19.26 -12.31 -4.95
C ASP A 47 18.81 -11.16 -4.03
N ARG A 48 17.98 -10.25 -4.55
CA ARG A 48 17.50 -9.08 -3.81
C ARG A 48 16.10 -8.65 -4.20
N PHE A 49 15.39 -8.08 -3.27
CA PHE A 49 14.29 -7.14 -3.50
C PHE A 49 14.80 -5.71 -3.30
N ASP A 50 14.07 -4.70 -3.78
CA ASP A 50 14.50 -3.31 -3.54
C ASP A 50 13.92 -2.79 -2.23
N ILE A 51 12.68 -3.12 -1.92
CA ILE A 51 12.00 -2.69 -0.69
C ILE A 51 11.42 -3.90 0.05
N TRP A 52 11.68 -3.97 1.36
CA TRP A 52 10.94 -4.78 2.31
C TRP A 52 9.78 -3.97 2.85
N SER A 53 8.56 -4.39 2.61
CA SER A 53 7.35 -3.73 3.12
C SER A 53 6.62 -4.65 4.10
N PHE A 54 6.41 -4.21 5.33
CA PHE A 54 5.55 -4.94 6.27
C PHE A 54 4.10 -4.83 5.83
N GLY A 55 3.47 -5.98 5.56
CA GLY A 55 2.12 -6.07 5.05
C GLY A 55 1.05 -5.97 6.14
N GLU A 56 -0.06 -5.33 5.80
CA GLU A 56 -1.26 -5.29 6.65
C GLU A 56 -1.01 -4.91 8.11
N LEU A 57 -0.33 -3.77 8.35
CA LEU A 57 -0.29 -3.16 9.67
C LEU A 57 -1.63 -2.45 9.90
N ILE A 58 -2.59 -3.18 10.47
CA ILE A 58 -3.99 -2.79 10.56
C ILE A 58 -4.58 -2.92 11.97
N TYR A 59 -3.83 -3.47 12.90
CA TYR A 59 -4.20 -3.61 14.31
C TYR A 59 -3.39 -2.65 15.19
N ASP A 60 -3.97 -2.24 16.30
CA ASP A 60 -3.38 -1.22 17.18
C ASP A 60 -2.06 -1.63 17.83
N ASN A 61 -1.82 -2.93 17.94
CA ASN A 61 -0.59 -3.54 18.48
C ASN A 61 0.47 -3.87 17.41
N ASP A 62 0.15 -3.75 16.14
CA ASP A 62 1.12 -4.01 15.05
C ASP A 62 2.41 -3.17 15.18
N PRO A 63 2.33 -1.86 15.50
CA PRO A 63 3.54 -1.05 15.65
C PRO A 63 4.46 -1.53 16.78
N GLU A 64 3.90 -1.95 17.92
CA GLU A 64 4.66 -2.49 19.05
C GLU A 64 5.27 -3.84 18.69
N TRP A 65 4.51 -4.73 18.06
CA TRP A 65 4.97 -6.07 17.69
C TRP A 65 6.12 -6.07 16.69
N LEU A 66 6.24 -5.06 15.85
CA LEU A 66 7.38 -4.93 14.93
C LEU A 66 8.71 -4.80 15.68
N ASP A 67 8.71 -4.08 16.79
CA ASP A 67 9.90 -3.95 17.67
C ASP A 67 10.03 -5.19 18.58
N ASP A 68 8.96 -5.50 19.34
CA ASP A 68 8.99 -6.48 20.42
C ASP A 68 9.27 -7.91 19.94
N HIS A 69 8.86 -8.24 18.69
CA HIS A 69 9.05 -9.56 18.13
C HIS A 69 10.22 -9.63 17.11
N GLY A 70 10.94 -8.54 16.90
CA GLY A 70 12.14 -8.49 16.06
C GLY A 70 11.88 -8.40 14.57
N GLY A 71 10.68 -8.01 14.16
CA GLY A 71 10.38 -7.81 12.72
C GLY A 71 11.24 -6.74 12.10
N LEU A 72 11.47 -5.63 12.80
CA LEU A 72 12.36 -4.55 12.32
C LEU A 72 13.81 -5.01 12.27
N ASP A 73 14.28 -5.81 13.21
CA ASP A 73 15.65 -6.36 13.21
C ASP A 73 15.88 -7.22 11.97
N ALA A 74 14.91 -8.05 11.59
CA ALA A 74 14.97 -8.86 10.36
C ALA A 74 15.11 -8.00 9.11
N ALA A 75 14.32 -6.93 8.99
CA ALA A 75 14.42 -6.04 7.84
C ALA A 75 15.73 -5.24 7.83
N GLN A 76 16.21 -4.82 9.00
CA GLN A 76 17.50 -4.13 9.13
C GLN A 76 18.66 -5.02 8.75
N GLU A 77 18.68 -6.29 9.20
CA GLU A 77 19.70 -7.27 8.80
C GLU A 77 19.71 -7.49 7.29
N ALA A 78 18.53 -7.67 6.66
CA ALA A 78 18.45 -7.81 5.20
C ALA A 78 18.99 -6.57 4.46
N ARG A 79 18.84 -5.36 5.04
CA ARG A 79 19.41 -4.12 4.51
C ARG A 79 20.92 -4.07 4.66
N ASP A 80 21.45 -4.44 5.82
CA ASP A 80 22.90 -4.46 6.10
C ASP A 80 23.61 -5.50 5.23
N GLU A 81 22.96 -6.61 4.92
CA GLU A 81 23.39 -7.62 3.95
C GLU A 81 23.25 -7.18 2.48
N LYS A 82 22.71 -5.99 2.22
CA LYS A 82 22.44 -5.44 0.87
C LYS A 82 21.45 -6.27 0.03
N ARG A 83 20.59 -7.01 0.69
CA ARG A 83 19.53 -7.81 0.06
C ARG A 83 18.27 -6.99 -0.19
N ILE A 84 18.18 -5.80 0.42
CA ILE A 84 17.21 -4.76 0.17
C ILE A 84 17.87 -3.38 0.21
N VAL A 85 17.19 -2.37 -0.34
CA VAL A 85 17.64 -0.97 -0.30
C VAL A 85 16.86 -0.18 0.73
N GLY A 86 15.55 -0.42 0.85
CA GLY A 86 14.68 0.34 1.74
C GLY A 86 13.68 -0.52 2.49
N ILE A 87 13.12 0.08 3.55
CA ILE A 87 12.15 -0.56 4.42
C ILE A 87 10.88 0.29 4.45
N GLY A 88 9.74 -0.36 4.29
CA GLY A 88 8.45 0.30 4.28
C GLY A 88 7.35 -0.50 4.96
N PHE A 89 6.16 0.04 4.94
CA PHE A 89 4.99 -0.62 5.50
C PHE A 89 3.71 -0.33 4.70
N SER A 90 2.72 -1.17 4.91
CA SER A 90 1.40 -1.01 4.33
C SER A 90 0.30 -1.30 5.35
N GLY A 91 -0.83 -0.66 5.17
CA GLY A 91 -2.05 -0.93 5.90
C GLY A 91 -3.22 -0.19 5.27
N HIS A 92 -4.44 -0.57 5.63
CA HIS A 92 -5.61 -0.01 4.95
C HIS A 92 -6.77 0.34 5.89
N LYS A 93 -6.66 0.02 7.18
CA LYS A 93 -7.80 0.11 8.11
C LYS A 93 -7.94 1.48 8.76
N ALA A 94 -6.86 1.98 9.35
CA ALA A 94 -6.94 3.18 10.16
C ALA A 94 -5.66 4.04 10.08
N PRO A 95 -5.80 5.34 9.81
CA PRO A 95 -4.66 6.26 9.70
C PRO A 95 -3.82 6.36 10.97
N HIS A 96 -4.42 6.24 12.16
CA HIS A 96 -3.70 6.38 13.43
C HIS A 96 -2.61 5.32 13.62
N ILE A 97 -2.79 4.10 13.07
CA ILE A 97 -1.76 3.06 13.11
C ILE A 97 -0.54 3.49 12.30
N HIS A 98 -0.75 4.05 11.11
CA HIS A 98 0.33 4.60 10.29
C HIS A 98 1.01 5.78 10.99
N MET A 99 0.24 6.66 11.64
CA MET A 99 0.80 7.77 12.39
C MET A 99 1.65 7.29 13.57
N LYS A 100 1.24 6.26 14.31
CA LYS A 100 2.06 5.62 15.34
C LYS A 100 3.40 5.15 14.78
N LEU A 101 3.40 4.44 13.64
CA LEU A 101 4.63 3.98 12.97
C LEU A 101 5.54 5.13 12.57
N LEU A 102 5.00 6.18 11.99
CA LEU A 102 5.78 7.36 11.60
C LEU A 102 6.38 8.08 12.82
N GLN A 103 5.69 8.09 13.95
CA GLN A 103 6.13 8.77 15.17
C GLN A 103 7.18 8.01 15.98
N ARG A 104 7.38 6.71 15.77
CA ARG A 104 8.34 5.87 16.50
C ARG A 104 9.82 6.16 16.18
N GLY A 105 10.12 7.06 15.25
CA GLY A 105 11.49 7.47 14.94
C GLY A 105 12.28 6.51 14.04
N PHE A 106 11.67 5.43 13.55
CA PHE A 106 12.29 4.58 12.55
C PHE A 106 12.38 5.30 11.19
N ALA A 107 13.48 5.11 10.48
CA ALA A 107 13.69 5.69 9.15
C ALA A 107 13.00 4.88 8.07
N TRP A 108 11.72 5.16 7.85
CA TRP A 108 10.92 4.54 6.79
C TRP A 108 11.26 5.14 5.43
N ASP A 109 11.40 4.28 4.42
CA ASP A 109 11.64 4.68 3.03
C ASP A 109 10.35 4.71 2.20
N LEU A 110 9.35 3.88 2.58
CA LEU A 110 8.11 3.72 1.83
C LEU A 110 6.89 3.53 2.73
N VAL A 111 5.77 4.15 2.37
CA VAL A 111 4.44 3.83 2.91
C VAL A 111 3.45 3.53 1.79
N GLN A 112 2.67 2.46 1.96
CA GLN A 112 1.56 2.12 1.07
C GLN A 112 0.25 2.28 1.83
N MET A 113 -0.67 3.06 1.29
CA MET A 113 -1.95 3.34 1.93
C MET A 113 -3.07 3.58 0.91
N PRO A 114 -4.34 3.34 1.29
CA PRO A 114 -5.46 3.67 0.42
C PRO A 114 -5.53 5.17 0.19
N LEU A 115 -5.55 5.57 -1.06
CA LEU A 115 -5.81 6.96 -1.45
C LEU A 115 -6.77 6.95 -2.64
N ASN A 116 -7.91 7.60 -2.49
CA ASN A 116 -8.93 7.75 -3.52
C ASN A 116 -9.90 8.87 -3.09
N PRO A 117 -10.80 9.35 -3.96
CA PRO A 117 -11.67 10.48 -3.61
C PRO A 117 -12.61 10.26 -2.42
N LEU A 118 -12.94 9.00 -2.06
CA LEU A 118 -13.77 8.70 -0.87
C LEU A 118 -12.95 8.82 0.41
N ASP A 119 -11.66 8.47 0.36
CA ASP A 119 -10.74 8.50 1.50
C ASP A 119 -10.71 9.87 2.20
N ALA A 120 -10.83 10.95 1.45
CA ALA A 120 -10.79 12.31 1.99
C ALA A 120 -11.85 12.60 3.07
N THR A 121 -12.85 11.72 3.26
CA THR A 121 -13.97 11.94 4.20
C THR A 121 -13.96 11.02 5.40
N TYR A 122 -13.69 9.71 5.21
CA TYR A 122 -13.78 8.72 6.28
C TYR A 122 -12.42 8.12 6.60
N ARG A 123 -11.97 8.22 7.87
CA ARG A 123 -10.65 7.71 8.33
C ARG A 123 -9.58 8.01 7.29
N SER A 124 -9.38 9.29 7.01
CA SER A 124 -8.63 9.77 5.84
C SER A 124 -7.13 9.60 6.02
N PHE A 125 -6.52 8.75 5.21
CA PHE A 125 -5.07 8.67 5.03
C PHE A 125 -4.53 9.90 4.30
N GLU A 126 -5.29 10.44 3.35
CA GLU A 126 -4.93 11.66 2.61
C GLU A 126 -4.73 12.86 3.53
N ARG A 127 -5.59 13.01 4.55
CA ARG A 127 -5.53 14.17 5.45
C ARG A 127 -4.56 13.99 6.61
N GLN A 128 -4.34 12.76 7.06
CA GLN A 128 -3.59 12.50 8.29
C GLN A 128 -2.18 11.98 8.01
N VAL A 129 -2.04 11.01 7.10
CA VAL A 129 -0.78 10.29 6.88
C VAL A 129 0.02 10.88 5.72
N LEU A 130 -0.64 11.19 4.61
CA LEU A 130 0.03 11.69 3.41
C LEU A 130 0.86 12.95 3.65
N PRO A 131 0.37 14.00 4.35
CA PRO A 131 1.17 15.20 4.61
C PRO A 131 2.41 14.91 5.46
N GLU A 132 2.30 14.03 6.43
CA GLU A 132 3.43 13.65 7.29
C GLU A 132 4.48 12.82 6.54
N ALA A 133 4.04 11.88 5.70
CA ALA A 133 4.94 11.10 4.85
C ALA A 133 5.72 12.01 3.89
N VAL A 134 5.02 12.93 3.22
CA VAL A 134 5.64 13.90 2.31
C VAL A 134 6.63 14.81 3.03
N LYS A 135 6.26 15.35 4.19
CA LYS A 135 7.14 16.20 5.02
C LYS A 135 8.44 15.47 5.41
N ARG A 136 8.38 14.16 5.63
CA ARG A 136 9.54 13.33 5.98
C ARG A 136 10.32 12.82 4.77
N GLY A 137 9.89 13.10 3.54
CA GLY A 137 10.52 12.61 2.32
C GLY A 137 10.31 11.10 2.09
N ILE A 138 9.30 10.50 2.73
CA ILE A 138 8.97 9.08 2.60
C ILE A 138 8.20 8.89 1.29
N ALA A 139 8.61 7.92 0.47
CA ALA A 139 7.91 7.55 -0.75
C ALA A 139 6.50 7.03 -0.43
N VAL A 140 5.51 7.45 -1.21
CA VAL A 140 4.11 7.05 -1.02
C VAL A 140 3.62 6.27 -2.23
N ILE A 141 3.10 5.06 -1.99
CA ILE A 141 2.33 4.31 -3.00
C ILE A 141 0.84 4.41 -2.63
N SER A 142 0.07 5.05 -3.51
CA SER A 142 -1.39 5.02 -3.44
C SER A 142 -1.89 3.63 -3.79
N THR A 143 -2.62 2.99 -2.89
CA THR A 143 -3.33 1.75 -3.15
C THR A 143 -4.84 1.98 -3.21
N LYS A 144 -5.60 1.02 -3.75
CA LYS A 144 -7.06 1.09 -3.86
C LYS A 144 -7.60 2.41 -4.49
N PRO A 145 -7.01 2.90 -5.59
CA PRO A 145 -7.38 4.19 -6.19
C PRO A 145 -8.83 4.26 -6.65
N ILE A 146 -9.45 3.11 -6.92
CA ILE A 146 -10.87 2.98 -7.24
C ILE A 146 -11.68 2.31 -6.12
N ALA A 147 -11.16 2.35 -4.88
CA ALA A 147 -11.78 1.79 -3.67
C ALA A 147 -12.23 0.31 -3.84
N GLY A 148 -11.40 -0.54 -4.48
CA GLY A 148 -11.76 -1.93 -4.75
C GLY A 148 -12.99 -2.07 -5.67
N GLY A 149 -13.15 -1.18 -6.65
CA GLY A 149 -14.30 -1.12 -7.56
C GLY A 149 -15.53 -0.40 -6.99
N ALA A 150 -15.49 0.06 -5.73
CA ALA A 150 -16.62 0.72 -5.10
C ALA A 150 -16.92 2.11 -5.71
N ILE A 151 -15.93 2.79 -6.28
CA ILE A 151 -16.12 4.06 -7.00
C ILE A 151 -17.17 3.91 -8.11
N ALA A 152 -17.08 2.85 -8.91
CA ALA A 152 -18.05 2.59 -9.97
C ALA A 152 -19.47 2.33 -9.42
N ARG A 153 -19.57 1.63 -8.28
CA ARG A 153 -20.85 1.35 -7.62
C ARG A 153 -21.46 2.59 -6.96
N ALA A 154 -20.62 3.47 -6.45
CA ALA A 154 -21.06 4.72 -5.81
C ALA A 154 -21.66 5.73 -6.82
N LYS A 155 -21.29 5.63 -8.12
CA LYS A 155 -21.81 6.45 -9.23
C LYS A 155 -21.64 7.98 -9.03
N VAL A 156 -20.67 8.39 -8.22
CA VAL A 156 -20.43 9.83 -7.91
C VAL A 156 -19.31 10.43 -8.75
N VAL A 157 -18.30 9.61 -9.10
CA VAL A 157 -17.23 9.95 -10.05
C VAL A 157 -16.91 8.73 -10.91
N LYS A 158 -16.33 8.94 -12.07
CA LYS A 158 -15.88 7.85 -12.94
C LYS A 158 -14.58 7.24 -12.40
N PRO A 159 -14.30 5.94 -12.62
CA PRO A 159 -13.02 5.32 -12.24
C PRO A 159 -11.79 6.05 -12.79
N GLU A 160 -11.88 6.58 -14.01
CA GLU A 160 -10.80 7.35 -14.65
C GLU A 160 -10.52 8.68 -13.89
N ASP A 161 -11.58 9.35 -13.44
CA ASP A 161 -11.44 10.57 -12.64
C ASP A 161 -10.85 10.28 -11.27
N ALA A 162 -11.20 9.13 -10.66
CA ALA A 162 -10.60 8.67 -9.41
C ALA A 162 -9.11 8.33 -9.57
N LEU A 163 -8.72 7.70 -10.68
CA LEU A 163 -7.30 7.45 -11.00
C LEU A 163 -6.55 8.77 -11.21
N ARG A 164 -7.12 9.68 -12.01
CA ARG A 164 -6.54 11.01 -12.22
C ARG A 164 -6.39 11.78 -10.90
N TYR A 165 -7.36 11.67 -10.00
CA TYR A 165 -7.30 12.22 -8.66
C TYR A 165 -6.07 11.69 -7.89
N CYS A 166 -5.87 10.37 -7.88
CA CYS A 166 -4.73 9.76 -7.21
C CYS A 166 -3.38 10.19 -7.82
N PHE A 167 -3.30 10.28 -9.15
CA PHE A 167 -2.11 10.80 -9.83
C PHE A 167 -1.84 12.28 -9.56
N SER A 168 -2.85 13.04 -9.08
CA SER A 168 -2.71 14.45 -8.74
C SER A 168 -2.29 14.69 -7.29
N LEU A 169 -2.26 13.64 -6.46
CA LEU A 169 -1.73 13.68 -5.10
C LEU A 169 -0.19 13.61 -5.12
N PRO A 170 0.50 14.10 -4.08
CA PRO A 170 1.95 14.01 -3.96
C PRO A 170 2.39 12.58 -3.61
N VAL A 171 2.23 11.66 -4.55
CA VAL A 171 2.57 10.24 -4.43
C VAL A 171 3.66 9.84 -5.41
N SER A 172 4.47 8.87 -5.05
CA SER A 172 5.54 8.33 -5.91
C SER A 172 4.99 7.38 -6.97
N SER A 173 3.90 6.66 -6.65
CA SER A 173 3.27 5.71 -7.56
C SER A 173 1.81 5.45 -7.19
N VAL A 174 1.03 4.97 -8.16
CA VAL A 174 -0.36 4.53 -7.96
C VAL A 174 -0.50 3.08 -8.36
N GLN A 175 -0.80 2.21 -7.41
CA GLN A 175 -1.05 0.79 -7.65
C GLN A 175 -2.50 0.58 -8.06
N CYS A 176 -2.72 0.27 -9.33
CA CYS A 176 -4.03 -0.02 -9.88
C CYS A 176 -4.07 -1.42 -10.49
N ALA A 177 -4.98 -2.27 -10.01
CA ALA A 177 -5.20 -3.57 -10.60
C ALA A 177 -5.83 -3.47 -12.00
N ALA A 178 -5.51 -4.42 -12.86
CA ALA A 178 -6.15 -4.59 -14.15
C ALA A 178 -6.41 -6.09 -14.36
N ASP A 179 -7.69 -6.45 -14.53
CA ASP A 179 -8.12 -7.86 -14.65
C ASP A 179 -7.94 -8.38 -16.08
N ASP A 180 -7.79 -7.47 -17.04
CA ASP A 180 -7.58 -7.80 -18.46
C ASP A 180 -6.63 -6.82 -19.16
N ARG A 181 -6.22 -7.20 -20.38
CA ARG A 181 -5.29 -6.39 -21.20
C ARG A 181 -5.88 -5.05 -21.66
N ALA A 182 -7.19 -4.97 -21.88
CA ALA A 182 -7.83 -3.75 -22.34
C ALA A 182 -7.83 -2.70 -21.22
N LEU A 183 -8.18 -3.12 -20.01
CA LEU A 183 -8.11 -2.28 -18.82
C LEU A 183 -6.68 -1.84 -18.52
N LEU A 184 -5.70 -2.75 -18.60
CA LEU A 184 -4.29 -2.40 -18.42
C LEU A 184 -3.85 -1.31 -19.42
N LYS A 185 -4.15 -1.49 -20.72
CA LYS A 185 -3.82 -0.49 -21.75
C LYS A 185 -4.50 0.86 -21.49
N LYS A 186 -5.76 0.84 -21.05
CA LYS A 186 -6.51 2.05 -20.68
C LYS A 186 -5.86 2.78 -19.51
N ASN A 187 -5.51 2.06 -18.45
CA ASN A 187 -4.85 2.62 -17.27
C ASN A 187 -3.47 3.20 -17.62
N LEU A 188 -2.66 2.48 -18.40
CA LEU A 188 -1.36 2.96 -18.88
C LEU A 188 -1.49 4.21 -19.74
N LYS A 189 -2.45 4.23 -20.68
CA LYS A 189 -2.71 5.42 -21.47
C LYS A 189 -3.08 6.60 -20.59
N LEU A 190 -3.97 6.41 -19.62
CA LEU A 190 -4.33 7.46 -18.67
C LEU A 190 -3.11 7.96 -17.90
N ALA A 191 -2.29 7.06 -17.34
CA ALA A 191 -1.10 7.42 -16.58
C ALA A 191 -0.06 8.21 -17.37
N THR A 192 0.02 8.01 -18.69
CA THR A 192 0.98 8.70 -19.57
C THR A 192 0.44 10.00 -20.19
N THR A 193 -0.89 10.22 -20.16
CA THR A 193 -1.53 11.35 -20.85
C THR A 193 -2.39 12.23 -19.96
N TYR A 194 -2.48 11.93 -18.66
CA TYR A 194 -3.31 12.72 -17.75
C TYR A 194 -2.73 14.13 -17.55
N THR A 195 -3.63 15.08 -17.34
CA THR A 195 -3.27 16.39 -16.79
C THR A 195 -3.66 16.40 -15.33
N PRO A 196 -2.73 16.73 -14.40
CA PRO A 196 -3.06 16.79 -12.98
C PRO A 196 -4.25 17.71 -12.72
N TYR A 197 -5.07 17.36 -11.75
CA TYR A 197 -6.08 18.28 -11.23
C TYR A 197 -5.41 19.41 -10.44
N HIS A 198 -5.86 20.64 -10.63
CA HIS A 198 -5.51 21.73 -9.70
C HIS A 198 -6.34 21.65 -8.41
N ALA A 199 -5.99 22.42 -7.39
CA ALA A 199 -6.62 22.33 -6.06
C ALA A 199 -8.15 22.44 -6.10
N GLY A 200 -8.71 23.37 -6.88
CA GLY A 200 -10.15 23.54 -7.01
C GLY A 200 -10.86 22.33 -7.65
N GLU A 201 -10.25 21.68 -8.64
CA GLU A 201 -10.79 20.46 -9.25
C GLU A 201 -10.74 19.29 -8.27
N MET A 202 -9.64 19.15 -7.50
CA MET A 202 -9.53 18.17 -6.43
C MET A 202 -10.66 18.34 -5.40
N ASP A 203 -10.96 19.57 -5.00
CA ASP A 203 -12.04 19.87 -4.06
C ASP A 203 -13.42 19.55 -4.64
N LEU A 204 -13.66 19.83 -5.92
CA LEU A 204 -14.91 19.43 -6.58
C LEU A 204 -15.09 17.90 -6.61
N VAL A 205 -14.03 17.14 -6.84
CA VAL A 205 -14.09 15.67 -6.79
C VAL A 205 -14.40 15.18 -5.38
N ARG A 206 -13.75 15.75 -4.35
CA ARG A 206 -14.05 15.43 -2.93
C ARG A 206 -15.49 15.76 -2.55
N GLN A 207 -15.99 16.92 -2.97
CA GLN A 207 -17.37 17.36 -2.73
C GLN A 207 -18.40 16.39 -3.33
N LYS A 208 -18.18 15.91 -4.56
CA LYS A 208 -19.04 14.89 -5.19
C LYS A 208 -19.05 13.56 -4.41
N CYS A 209 -17.95 13.17 -3.82
CA CYS A 209 -17.84 11.93 -3.05
C CYS A 209 -18.39 12.05 -1.63
N ARG A 210 -18.35 13.22 -1.01
CA ARG A 210 -18.71 13.46 0.39
C ARG A 210 -20.07 12.89 0.82
N PRO A 211 -21.16 13.00 0.04
CA PRO A 211 -22.48 12.50 0.45
C PRO A 211 -22.54 10.98 0.68
N VAL A 212 -21.63 10.22 0.06
CA VAL A 212 -21.60 8.75 0.14
C VAL A 212 -20.41 8.20 0.90
N ALA A 213 -19.45 9.04 1.30
CA ALA A 213 -18.16 8.62 1.88
C ALA A 213 -18.11 8.66 3.42
N GLY A 214 -19.16 9.16 4.09
CA GLY A 214 -19.10 9.50 5.53
C GLY A 214 -19.10 8.30 6.49
N ASP A 215 -19.59 7.14 6.07
CA ASP A 215 -19.75 5.95 6.90
C ASP A 215 -18.81 4.78 6.53
N GLY A 216 -17.98 4.94 5.51
CA GLY A 216 -17.02 3.92 5.07
C GLY A 216 -17.62 2.74 4.31
N ARG A 217 -18.94 2.75 3.99
CA ARG A 217 -19.62 1.63 3.30
C ARG A 217 -19.05 1.31 1.93
N PHE A 218 -18.43 2.26 1.27
CA PHE A 218 -17.72 2.08 0.00
C PHE A 218 -16.21 1.82 0.17
N GLU A 219 -15.70 1.94 1.39
CA GLU A 219 -14.33 1.64 1.77
C GLU A 219 -14.31 0.49 2.80
N ARG A 220 -14.92 -0.64 2.44
CA ARG A 220 -15.12 -1.80 3.33
C ARG A 220 -13.82 -2.33 3.94
N TYR A 221 -12.70 -2.13 3.28
CA TYR A 221 -11.38 -2.43 3.83
C TYR A 221 -11.04 -1.58 5.07
N LYS A 222 -11.69 -0.43 5.29
CA LYS A 222 -11.57 0.37 6.52
C LYS A 222 -12.61 0.00 7.57
N SER A 223 -13.83 -0.34 7.14
CA SER A 223 -15.01 -0.45 8.00
C SER A 223 -15.38 -1.89 8.40
N THR A 224 -14.81 -2.89 7.73
CA THR A 224 -15.08 -4.31 7.98
C THR A 224 -13.80 -5.12 8.09
N GLN A 225 -13.89 -6.41 8.42
CA GLN A 225 -12.76 -7.35 8.41
C GLN A 225 -12.68 -8.19 7.12
N GLU A 226 -13.55 -7.94 6.16
CA GLU A 226 -13.63 -8.71 4.91
C GLU A 226 -12.34 -8.68 4.06
N PHE A 227 -11.53 -7.65 4.22
CA PHE A 227 -10.29 -7.48 3.50
C PHE A 227 -9.04 -7.81 4.34
N ASP A 228 -9.24 -8.23 5.58
CA ASP A 228 -8.15 -8.62 6.48
C ASP A 228 -7.74 -10.05 6.16
N SER A 229 -6.45 -10.34 6.22
CA SER A 229 -5.95 -11.70 6.03
C SER A 229 -6.50 -12.64 7.10
N PRO A 230 -6.99 -13.84 6.73
CA PRO A 230 -7.39 -14.85 7.72
C PRO A 230 -6.28 -15.20 8.72
N LEU A 231 -5.02 -15.22 8.26
CA LEU A 231 -3.86 -15.42 9.15
C LEU A 231 -3.66 -14.25 10.10
N GLY A 232 -3.83 -13.01 9.61
CA GLY A 232 -3.78 -11.81 10.44
C GLY A 232 -4.87 -11.82 11.50
N LEU A 233 -6.11 -12.11 11.12
CA LEU A 233 -7.23 -12.26 12.05
C LEU A 233 -6.93 -13.28 13.16
N ALA A 234 -6.49 -14.49 12.77
CA ALA A 234 -6.20 -15.56 13.73
C ALA A 234 -5.10 -15.20 14.73
N VAL A 235 -4.03 -14.55 14.25
CA VAL A 235 -2.90 -14.13 15.10
C VAL A 235 -3.32 -13.07 16.14
N HIS A 236 -4.25 -12.18 15.76
CA HIS A 236 -4.79 -11.15 16.65
C HIS A 236 -6.02 -11.60 17.45
N GLY A 237 -6.34 -12.90 17.45
CA GLY A 237 -7.42 -13.48 18.27
C GLY A 237 -8.82 -13.29 17.73
N PHE A 238 -8.97 -12.85 16.48
CA PHE A 238 -10.25 -12.78 15.80
C PHE A 238 -10.57 -14.13 15.13
N ARG A 239 -11.86 -14.44 15.03
CA ARG A 239 -12.29 -15.59 14.22
C ARG A 239 -12.25 -15.19 12.75
N PRO A 240 -11.58 -16.00 11.89
CA PRO A 240 -11.56 -15.76 10.45
C PRO A 240 -12.93 -16.00 9.80
#